data_4d559adbc7e948e57cc1af50ed2f4d19
#
_entry.id   4d559adbc7e948e57cc1af50ed2f4d19
#
_cell.length_a   1.000
_cell.length_b   1.000
_cell.length_c   1.000
_cell.angle_alpha   90.00
_cell.angle_beta   90.00
_cell.angle_gamma   90.00
#
_symmetry.space_group_name_H-M   'P 1'
#
loop_
_entity.id
_entity.type
_entity.pdbx_description
1 polymer ?
#
loop_
_entity_poly.entity_id
_entity_poly.type
_entity_poly.pdbx_seq_one_letter_code
_entity_poly.pdbx_strand_id
1 'polypeptide(L)'
;DGTYGTIKMLEHLKEINMIPNYAVVAEPTCEEVFGDAIKVGRRGSINGYITIKGKQGHAAYPEKCINPVHNFATILPKIAGHNLDNGDEYFAPSKMVITDIRGGMEVTNVTPNELKLMFNVRNSTNTTRESVEEFINKNLEGFQYDFRTTQGSFPFVTNKESKVVKAMEDSIKEVLGI
;
A
#
# COMPACT_ATOMS: atom_id res chain seq x y z
N ASP A 1 7.54 -15.04 -5.74
CA ASP A 1 7.18 -13.65 -5.87
C ASP A 1 7.13 -13.22 -7.33
N GLY A 2 6.39 -12.17 -7.66
CA GLY A 2 6.16 -11.73 -9.04
C GLY A 2 7.37 -11.07 -9.73
N THR A 3 8.50 -10.93 -9.08
CA THR A 3 9.61 -10.11 -9.58
C THR A 3 10.45 -10.81 -10.64
N TYR A 4 10.76 -12.09 -10.45
CA TYR A 4 11.71 -12.78 -11.33
C TYR A 4 11.16 -14.05 -12.00
N GLY A 5 10.23 -14.75 -11.38
CA GLY A 5 9.70 -16.01 -11.87
C GLY A 5 8.43 -15.86 -12.72
N THR A 6 7.36 -15.38 -12.11
CA THR A 6 6.02 -15.35 -12.72
C THR A 6 5.97 -14.48 -13.98
N ILE A 7 6.66 -13.32 -14.00
CA ILE A 7 6.68 -12.44 -15.17
C ILE A 7 7.32 -13.17 -16.37
N LYS A 8 8.51 -13.75 -16.18
CA LYS A 8 9.21 -14.48 -17.24
C LYS A 8 8.42 -15.70 -17.74
N MET A 9 7.75 -16.40 -16.82
CA MET A 9 6.88 -17.51 -17.19
C MET A 9 5.70 -17.04 -18.03
N LEU A 10 5.04 -15.92 -17.66
CA LEU A 10 3.95 -15.36 -18.43
C LEU A 10 4.40 -14.85 -19.81
N GLU A 11 5.57 -14.23 -19.90
CA GLU A 11 6.19 -13.84 -21.18
C GLU A 11 6.39 -15.06 -22.07
N HIS A 12 6.99 -16.13 -21.56
CA HIS A 12 7.18 -17.38 -22.31
C HIS A 12 5.83 -18.02 -22.73
N LEU A 13 4.85 -18.12 -21.82
CA LEU A 13 3.53 -18.66 -22.15
C LEU A 13 2.82 -17.83 -23.23
N LYS A 14 3.04 -16.51 -23.27
CA LYS A 14 2.55 -15.63 -24.30
C LYS A 14 3.23 -15.88 -25.64
N GLU A 15 4.55 -16.08 -25.66
CA GLU A 15 5.34 -16.39 -26.86
C GLU A 15 4.86 -17.70 -27.53
N ILE A 16 4.59 -18.73 -26.74
CA ILE A 16 4.11 -20.04 -27.23
C ILE A 16 2.57 -20.11 -27.36
N ASN A 17 1.87 -18.98 -27.17
CA ASN A 17 0.41 -18.88 -27.28
C ASN A 17 -0.38 -19.83 -26.35
N MET A 18 0.15 -20.03 -25.12
CA MET A 18 -0.40 -20.94 -24.09
C MET A 18 -0.76 -20.18 -22.80
N ILE A 19 -1.39 -19.00 -22.91
CA ILE A 19 -1.81 -18.24 -21.74
C ILE A 19 -2.96 -18.99 -21.06
N PRO A 20 -2.84 -19.34 -19.74
CA PRO A 20 -3.91 -20.01 -19.01
C PRO A 20 -5.11 -19.09 -18.76
N ASN A 21 -6.30 -19.68 -18.76
CA ASN A 21 -7.54 -18.95 -18.43
C ASN A 21 -7.67 -18.69 -16.92
N TYR A 22 -7.08 -19.55 -16.11
CA TYR A 22 -7.14 -19.49 -14.63
C TYR A 22 -5.80 -19.86 -14.02
N ALA A 23 -5.59 -19.42 -12.78
CA ALA A 23 -4.44 -19.82 -11.97
C ALA A 23 -4.91 -20.08 -10.53
N VAL A 24 -4.38 -21.14 -9.94
CA VAL A 24 -4.53 -21.45 -8.52
C VAL A 24 -3.16 -21.28 -7.86
N VAL A 25 -3.11 -20.46 -6.80
CA VAL A 25 -1.89 -20.25 -6.02
C VAL A 25 -2.03 -21.00 -4.72
N ALA A 26 -1.25 -22.08 -4.56
CA ALA A 26 -1.30 -22.95 -3.39
C ALA A 26 -0.47 -22.38 -2.24
N GLU A 27 -0.93 -21.25 -1.68
CA GLU A 27 -0.37 -20.66 -0.46
C GLU A 27 -1.29 -20.93 0.75
N PRO A 28 -0.77 -21.01 1.98
CA PRO A 28 -1.60 -21.14 3.18
C PRO A 28 -2.55 -19.96 3.33
N THR A 29 -3.87 -20.22 3.25
CA THR A 29 -4.91 -19.18 3.29
C THR A 29 -6.02 -19.43 4.28
N CYS A 30 -5.98 -20.56 4.99
CA CYS A 30 -6.95 -20.87 6.03
C CYS A 30 -6.95 -19.79 7.13
N GLU A 31 -8.10 -19.57 7.73
CA GLU A 31 -8.31 -18.61 8.80
C GLU A 31 -8.26 -19.29 10.18
N GLU A 32 -8.99 -20.39 10.37
CA GLU A 32 -9.03 -21.16 11.63
C GLU A 32 -8.66 -22.63 11.40
N VAL A 33 -9.21 -23.24 10.35
CA VAL A 33 -8.98 -24.65 10.03
C VAL A 33 -8.62 -24.83 8.57
N PHE A 34 -7.90 -25.90 8.26
CA PHE A 34 -7.48 -26.20 6.90
C PHE A 34 -8.69 -26.37 5.96
N GLY A 35 -8.73 -25.57 4.89
CA GLY A 35 -9.77 -25.61 3.86
C GLY A 35 -10.98 -24.69 4.10
N ASP A 36 -11.01 -23.91 5.17
CA ASP A 36 -12.12 -23.02 5.53
C ASP A 36 -12.21 -21.74 4.67
N ALA A 37 -11.18 -21.41 3.91
CA ALA A 37 -11.17 -20.19 3.12
C ALA A 37 -10.50 -20.34 1.75
N ILE A 38 -11.12 -19.73 0.73
CA ILE A 38 -10.55 -19.49 -0.60
C ILE A 38 -10.42 -17.97 -0.79
N LYS A 39 -9.20 -17.50 -1.06
CA LYS A 39 -8.98 -16.07 -1.37
C LYS A 39 -9.28 -15.81 -2.84
N VAL A 40 -10.43 -15.21 -3.12
CA VAL A 40 -10.86 -14.85 -4.48
C VAL A 40 -10.37 -13.48 -4.95
N GLY A 41 -9.70 -12.72 -4.10
CA GLY A 41 -9.14 -11.42 -4.43
C GLY A 41 -7.93 -11.07 -3.58
N ARG A 42 -7.22 -10.04 -4.01
CA ARG A 42 -6.05 -9.52 -3.31
C ARG A 42 -6.03 -8.00 -3.40
N ARG A 43 -5.79 -7.34 -2.27
CA ARG A 43 -5.48 -5.91 -2.27
C ARG A 43 -4.14 -5.65 -2.91
N GLY A 44 -4.02 -4.49 -3.56
CA GLY A 44 -2.76 -3.98 -4.05
C GLY A 44 -1.86 -3.46 -2.94
N SER A 45 -0.72 -2.92 -3.30
CA SER A 45 0.21 -2.27 -2.39
C SER A 45 0.84 -1.07 -3.05
N ILE A 46 0.63 0.12 -2.47
CA ILE A 46 1.24 1.38 -2.88
C ILE A 46 2.16 1.82 -1.75
N ASN A 47 3.44 2.05 -2.06
CA ASN A 47 4.40 2.62 -1.13
C ASN A 47 4.62 4.09 -1.47
N GLY A 48 4.69 4.95 -0.47
CA GLY A 48 4.99 6.35 -0.62
C GLY A 48 6.17 6.79 0.23
N TYR A 49 6.89 7.75 -0.32
CA TYR A 49 8.08 8.34 0.29
C TYR A 49 7.96 9.86 0.18
N ILE A 50 7.94 10.55 1.31
CA ILE A 50 7.83 12.00 1.40
C ILE A 50 9.05 12.54 2.12
N THR A 51 9.65 13.61 1.59
CA THR A 51 10.67 14.39 2.29
C THR A 51 10.18 15.83 2.37
N ILE A 52 9.80 16.28 3.55
CA ILE A 52 9.39 17.67 3.80
C ILE A 52 10.66 18.46 4.12
N LYS A 53 10.89 19.52 3.36
CA LYS A 53 12.06 20.38 3.51
C LYS A 53 11.83 21.43 4.59
N GLY A 54 12.87 21.72 5.33
CA GLY A 54 12.90 22.76 6.34
C GLY A 54 14.16 23.63 6.20
N LYS A 55 14.41 24.40 7.23
CA LYS A 55 15.65 25.16 7.41
C LYS A 55 16.16 24.91 8.81
N GLN A 56 17.30 24.21 8.90
CA GLN A 56 17.97 23.94 10.17
C GLN A 56 18.39 25.23 10.87
N GLY A 57 18.33 25.20 12.19
CA GLY A 57 18.84 26.28 13.01
C GLY A 57 18.88 25.92 14.51
N HIS A 58 19.40 26.85 15.30
CA HIS A 58 19.47 26.68 16.74
C HIS A 58 18.10 26.86 17.39
N ALA A 59 17.71 25.96 18.29
CA ALA A 59 16.38 25.96 18.90
C ALA A 59 16.07 27.23 19.75
N ALA A 60 17.08 27.97 20.17
CA ALA A 60 16.92 29.27 20.85
C ALA A 60 16.43 30.40 19.91
N TYR A 61 16.49 30.20 18.60
CA TYR A 61 16.09 31.19 17.57
C TYR A 61 15.09 30.57 16.59
N PRO A 62 13.91 30.14 17.05
CA PRO A 62 12.94 29.41 16.23
C PRO A 62 12.45 30.23 15.03
N GLU A 63 12.45 31.55 15.13
CA GLU A 63 12.05 32.48 14.05
C GLU A 63 13.02 32.51 12.85
N LYS A 64 14.25 31.98 13.04
CA LYS A 64 15.27 31.85 11.97
C LYS A 64 15.28 30.51 11.30
N CYS A 65 14.44 29.58 11.78
CA CYS A 65 14.35 28.21 11.33
C CYS A 65 13.04 27.96 10.58
N ILE A 66 12.99 26.87 9.81
CA ILE A 66 11.75 26.27 9.33
C ILE A 66 11.78 24.82 9.81
N ASN A 67 11.05 24.53 10.88
CA ASN A 67 11.05 23.20 11.46
C ASN A 67 10.03 22.29 10.73
N PRO A 68 10.48 21.32 9.91
CA PRO A 68 9.58 20.48 9.15
C PRO A 68 8.74 19.52 10.03
N VAL A 69 9.18 19.25 11.25
CA VAL A 69 8.41 18.46 12.23
C VAL A 69 7.20 19.25 12.72
N HIS A 70 7.38 20.53 13.08
CA HIS A 70 6.26 21.39 13.49
C HIS A 70 5.27 21.60 12.34
N ASN A 71 5.76 21.80 11.13
CA ASN A 71 4.92 21.94 9.94
C ASN A 71 4.11 20.65 9.69
N PHE A 72 4.78 19.49 9.71
CA PHE A 72 4.10 18.21 9.49
C PHE A 72 3.08 17.86 10.59
N ALA A 73 3.32 18.27 11.82
CA ALA A 73 2.39 18.03 12.92
C ALA A 73 0.98 18.61 12.66
N THR A 74 0.87 19.66 11.83
CA THR A 74 -0.41 20.28 11.46
C THR A 74 -1.25 19.43 10.48
N ILE A 75 -0.58 18.56 9.71
CA ILE A 75 -1.24 17.71 8.71
C ILE A 75 -1.24 16.23 9.08
N LEU A 76 -0.42 15.80 10.02
CA LEU A 76 -0.35 14.41 10.47
C LEU A 76 -1.73 13.81 10.81
N PRO A 77 -2.63 14.49 11.55
CA PRO A 77 -3.95 13.96 11.87
C PRO A 77 -4.86 13.76 10.64
N LYS A 78 -4.58 14.45 9.54
CA LYS A 78 -5.35 14.34 8.29
C LYS A 78 -4.90 13.16 7.44
N ILE A 79 -3.64 12.75 7.60
CA ILE A 79 -3.00 11.70 6.77
C ILE A 79 -2.98 10.37 7.50
N ALA A 80 -2.56 10.34 8.76
CA ALA A 80 -2.34 9.11 9.51
C ALA A 80 -3.64 8.35 9.73
N GLY A 81 -3.71 7.12 9.21
CA GLY A 81 -4.88 6.27 9.36
C GLY A 81 -6.11 6.70 8.53
N HIS A 82 -5.97 7.67 7.62
CA HIS A 82 -7.05 8.15 6.76
C HIS A 82 -7.54 7.04 5.82
N ASN A 83 -8.87 6.90 5.70
CA ASN A 83 -9.49 6.01 4.72
C ASN A 83 -9.58 6.76 3.38
N LEU A 84 -8.98 6.17 2.35
CA LEU A 84 -8.92 6.74 0.99
C LEU A 84 -10.15 6.39 0.15
N ASP A 85 -10.88 5.35 0.57
CA ASP A 85 -12.16 4.92 0.02
C ASP A 85 -13.05 4.34 1.12
N ASN A 86 -14.26 3.93 0.77
CA ASN A 86 -15.23 3.35 1.71
C ASN A 86 -15.19 1.80 1.76
N GLY A 87 -14.26 1.18 1.02
CA GLY A 87 -14.27 -0.27 0.82
C GLY A 87 -15.39 -0.71 -0.12
N ASP A 88 -15.56 -2.02 -0.23
CA ASP A 88 -16.62 -2.67 -0.99
C ASP A 88 -16.96 -4.05 -0.37
N GLU A 89 -17.73 -4.88 -1.08
CA GLU A 89 -18.09 -6.23 -0.60
C GLU A 89 -16.88 -7.19 -0.46
N TYR A 90 -15.75 -6.88 -1.11
CA TYR A 90 -14.55 -7.72 -1.10
C TYR A 90 -13.45 -7.19 -0.20
N PHE A 91 -13.36 -5.86 -0.03
CA PHE A 91 -12.25 -5.23 0.65
C PHE A 91 -12.69 -4.18 1.66
N ALA A 92 -12.09 -4.22 2.83
CA ALA A 92 -12.16 -3.10 3.77
C ALA A 92 -11.55 -1.83 3.14
N PRO A 93 -11.90 -0.63 3.63
CA PRO A 93 -11.37 0.64 3.14
C PRO A 93 -9.85 0.66 3.01
N SER A 94 -9.36 1.21 1.92
CA SER A 94 -7.93 1.47 1.71
C SER A 94 -7.48 2.55 2.70
N LYS A 95 -6.51 2.21 3.55
CA LYS A 95 -6.07 3.08 4.64
C LYS A 95 -4.63 3.54 4.44
N MET A 96 -4.37 4.82 4.68
CA MET A 96 -3.04 5.39 4.74
C MET A 96 -2.34 4.97 6.04
N VAL A 97 -1.32 4.13 5.95
CA VAL A 97 -0.54 3.66 7.10
C VAL A 97 0.87 4.22 7.04
N ILE A 98 1.21 5.12 7.95
CA ILE A 98 2.57 5.63 8.08
C ILE A 98 3.41 4.52 8.72
N THR A 99 4.49 4.14 8.06
CA THR A 99 5.37 3.04 8.48
C THR A 99 6.71 3.51 9.05
N ASP A 100 7.11 4.74 8.75
CA ASP A 100 8.34 5.32 9.29
C ASP A 100 8.30 6.85 9.28
N ILE A 101 8.86 7.49 10.30
CA ILE A 101 9.06 8.94 10.38
C ILE A 101 10.45 9.18 10.95
N ARG A 102 11.28 9.96 10.24
CA ARG A 102 12.65 10.29 10.65
C ARG A 102 12.97 11.74 10.39
N GLY A 103 13.59 12.38 11.37
CA GLY A 103 14.11 13.75 11.26
C GLY A 103 15.00 14.08 12.44
N GLY A 104 15.87 15.06 12.26
CA GLY A 104 16.80 15.51 13.30
C GLY A 104 18.13 14.76 13.36
N MET A 105 18.94 15.11 14.34
CA MET A 105 20.32 14.63 14.54
C MET A 105 20.53 14.11 15.97
N GLU A 106 19.45 13.79 16.68
CA GLU A 106 19.46 13.32 18.08
C GLU A 106 20.14 14.31 19.05
N VAL A 107 20.03 15.61 18.77
CA VAL A 107 20.52 16.69 19.64
C VAL A 107 19.37 17.61 20.04
N THR A 108 19.44 18.20 21.22
CA THR A 108 18.34 18.96 21.82
C THR A 108 18.24 20.40 21.38
N ASN A 109 19.29 20.96 20.78
CA ASN A 109 19.44 22.39 20.49
C ASN A 109 19.45 22.74 18.99
N VAL A 110 19.20 21.77 18.09
CA VAL A 110 19.20 21.99 16.64
C VAL A 110 17.93 21.44 16.02
N THR A 111 17.21 22.25 15.24
CA THR A 111 16.04 21.82 14.48
C THR A 111 16.45 21.06 13.22
N PRO A 112 15.67 20.08 12.75
CA PRO A 112 15.99 19.35 11.51
C PRO A 112 15.88 20.23 10.26
N ASN A 113 16.66 19.88 9.23
CA ASN A 113 16.56 20.49 7.90
C ASN A 113 15.54 19.77 7.00
N GLU A 114 15.18 18.54 7.34
CA GLU A 114 14.19 17.75 6.63
C GLU A 114 13.49 16.74 7.55
N LEU A 115 12.28 16.32 7.16
CA LEU A 115 11.53 15.23 7.76
C LEU A 115 11.21 14.21 6.67
N LYS A 116 11.62 12.97 6.86
CA LYS A 116 11.34 11.86 5.95
C LYS A 116 10.22 11.00 6.51
N LEU A 117 9.29 10.62 5.64
CA LEU A 117 8.21 9.71 5.95
C LEU A 117 8.15 8.60 4.92
N MET A 118 7.74 7.43 5.41
CA MET A 118 7.30 6.33 4.56
C MET A 118 5.87 5.94 4.93
N PHE A 119 5.09 5.59 3.94
CA PHE A 119 3.76 5.01 4.15
C PHE A 119 3.48 3.86 3.19
N ASN A 120 2.54 3.01 3.59
CA ASN A 120 1.97 1.97 2.74
C ASN A 120 0.45 2.11 2.70
N VAL A 121 -0.11 1.86 1.53
CA VAL A 121 -1.55 1.70 1.33
C VAL A 121 -1.81 0.31 0.77
N ARG A 122 -2.55 -0.51 1.51
CA ARG A 122 -3.15 -1.74 0.98
C ARG A 122 -4.42 -1.36 0.27
N ASN A 123 -4.30 -1.07 -1.03
CA ASN A 123 -5.40 -0.50 -1.79
C ASN A 123 -6.39 -1.56 -2.30
N SER A 124 -7.68 -1.21 -2.24
CA SER A 124 -8.77 -1.88 -2.93
C SER A 124 -8.75 -1.57 -4.44
N THR A 125 -9.71 -2.08 -5.17
CA THR A 125 -9.94 -1.73 -6.58
C THR A 125 -10.43 -0.28 -6.77
N ASN A 126 -10.92 0.35 -5.70
CA ASN A 126 -11.46 1.71 -5.71
C ASN A 126 -10.40 2.80 -5.47
N THR A 127 -9.20 2.42 -5.00
CA THR A 127 -8.09 3.36 -4.75
C THR A 127 -6.95 3.08 -5.72
N THR A 128 -6.58 4.08 -6.50
CA THR A 128 -5.45 4.03 -7.44
C THR A 128 -4.22 4.75 -6.87
N ARG A 129 -3.07 4.52 -7.48
CA ARG A 129 -1.85 5.26 -7.14
C ARG A 129 -2.04 6.76 -7.34
N GLU A 130 -2.68 7.14 -8.44
CA GLU A 130 -2.95 8.53 -8.81
C GLU A 130 -3.84 9.22 -7.75
N SER A 131 -4.88 8.55 -7.26
CA SER A 131 -5.74 9.10 -6.20
C SER A 131 -5.01 9.28 -4.87
N VAL A 132 -4.05 8.41 -4.55
CA VAL A 132 -3.17 8.55 -3.38
C VAL A 132 -2.23 9.74 -3.56
N GLU A 133 -1.66 9.92 -4.76
CA GLU A 133 -0.79 11.05 -5.08
C GLU A 133 -1.54 12.37 -4.99
N GLU A 134 -2.75 12.46 -5.52
CA GLU A 134 -3.62 13.64 -5.40
C GLU A 134 -3.95 13.98 -3.94
N PHE A 135 -4.32 12.97 -3.15
CA PHE A 135 -4.60 13.14 -1.73
C PHE A 135 -3.40 13.70 -0.97
N ILE A 136 -2.19 13.17 -1.20
CA ILE A 136 -0.97 13.64 -0.56
C ILE A 136 -0.62 15.05 -1.01
N ASN A 137 -0.61 15.32 -2.31
CA ASN A 137 -0.28 16.64 -2.85
C ASN A 137 -1.21 17.73 -2.31
N LYS A 138 -2.52 17.44 -2.22
CA LYS A 138 -3.50 18.35 -1.61
C LYS A 138 -3.20 18.66 -0.15
N ASN A 139 -2.80 17.67 0.64
CA ASN A 139 -2.48 17.88 2.06
C ASN A 139 -1.11 18.54 2.29
N LEU A 140 -0.20 18.46 1.33
CA LEU A 140 1.12 19.08 1.36
C LEU A 140 1.17 20.44 0.66
N GLU A 141 0.03 20.96 0.21
CA GLU A 141 -0.03 22.29 -0.42
C GLU A 141 0.57 23.37 0.52
N GLY A 142 1.46 24.19 -0.02
CA GLY A 142 2.17 25.23 0.74
C GLY A 142 3.48 24.77 1.40
N PHE A 143 3.81 23.47 1.39
CA PHE A 143 5.10 22.96 1.87
C PHE A 143 6.11 22.83 0.72
N GLN A 144 7.40 22.90 1.06
CA GLN A 144 8.45 22.44 0.16
C GLN A 144 8.73 20.96 0.44
N TYR A 145 8.53 20.09 -0.55
CA TYR A 145 8.69 18.65 -0.37
C TYR A 145 9.12 17.94 -1.65
N ASP A 146 9.73 16.77 -1.48
CA ASP A 146 9.87 15.76 -2.52
C ASP A 146 8.90 14.61 -2.20
N PHE A 147 8.23 14.09 -3.21
CA PHE A 147 7.28 13.01 -3.07
C PHE A 147 7.40 12.02 -4.23
N ARG A 148 7.36 10.74 -3.90
CA ARG A 148 7.27 9.67 -4.90
C ARG A 148 6.47 8.51 -4.36
N THR A 149 5.83 7.77 -5.26
CA THR A 149 5.16 6.51 -4.97
C THR A 149 5.69 5.37 -5.83
N THR A 150 5.44 4.15 -5.39
CA THR A 150 5.67 2.94 -6.19
C THR A 150 4.49 1.99 -6.01
N GLN A 151 4.02 1.39 -7.13
CA GLN A 151 3.02 0.33 -7.10
C GLN A 151 3.75 -1.01 -6.95
N GLY A 152 3.62 -1.64 -5.78
CA GLY A 152 4.23 -2.94 -5.49
C GLY A 152 3.41 -4.11 -6.06
N SER A 153 2.08 -3.99 -6.00
CA SER A 153 1.14 -4.94 -6.61
C SER A 153 -0.19 -4.25 -6.90
N PHE A 154 -0.88 -4.72 -7.94
CA PHE A 154 -2.24 -4.26 -8.27
C PHE A 154 -3.30 -5.08 -7.53
N PRO A 155 -4.43 -4.48 -7.13
CA PRO A 155 -5.56 -5.22 -6.60
C PRO A 155 -6.27 -5.97 -7.72
N PHE A 156 -6.89 -7.09 -7.36
CA PHE A 156 -7.79 -7.81 -8.26
C PHE A 156 -8.86 -8.56 -7.47
N VAL A 157 -9.95 -8.89 -8.14
CA VAL A 157 -11.03 -9.75 -7.63
C VAL A 157 -11.36 -10.77 -8.72
N THR A 158 -11.46 -12.03 -8.33
CA THR A 158 -11.96 -13.12 -9.14
C THR A 158 -13.45 -13.32 -8.85
N ASN A 159 -14.26 -13.45 -9.90
CA ASN A 159 -15.68 -13.73 -9.72
C ASN A 159 -15.87 -15.05 -8.96
N LYS A 160 -16.63 -15.00 -7.86
CA LYS A 160 -16.93 -16.17 -7.01
C LYS A 160 -17.65 -17.29 -7.78
N GLU A 161 -18.44 -16.92 -8.80
CA GLU A 161 -19.15 -17.87 -9.67
C GLU A 161 -18.27 -18.44 -10.81
N SER A 162 -17.00 -18.10 -10.85
CA SER A 162 -16.09 -18.62 -11.88
C SER A 162 -15.86 -20.13 -11.72
N LYS A 163 -15.58 -20.80 -12.85
CA LYS A 163 -15.33 -22.24 -12.88
C LYS A 163 -14.19 -22.67 -11.96
N VAL A 164 -13.15 -21.85 -11.82
CA VAL A 164 -12.01 -22.18 -10.97
C VAL A 164 -12.37 -22.14 -9.48
N VAL A 165 -13.18 -21.17 -9.06
CA VAL A 165 -13.63 -21.08 -7.66
C VAL A 165 -14.53 -22.26 -7.32
N LYS A 166 -15.53 -22.58 -8.15
CA LYS A 166 -16.40 -23.76 -7.97
C LYS A 166 -15.63 -25.07 -7.92
N ALA A 167 -14.65 -25.24 -8.81
CA ALA A 167 -13.82 -26.45 -8.79
C ALA A 167 -12.98 -26.57 -7.51
N MET A 168 -12.52 -25.45 -6.95
CA MET A 168 -11.81 -25.44 -5.66
C MET A 168 -12.75 -25.78 -4.50
N GLU A 169 -13.95 -25.20 -4.46
CA GLU A 169 -14.99 -25.50 -3.45
C GLU A 169 -15.37 -26.98 -3.48
N ASP A 170 -15.65 -27.53 -4.67
CA ASP A 170 -16.00 -28.95 -4.86
C ASP A 170 -14.86 -29.86 -4.39
N SER A 171 -13.61 -29.53 -4.73
CA SER A 171 -12.44 -30.31 -4.32
C SER A 171 -12.23 -30.29 -2.80
N ILE A 172 -12.40 -29.13 -2.16
CA ILE A 172 -12.31 -29.01 -0.70
C ILE A 172 -13.41 -29.84 -0.03
N LYS A 173 -14.63 -29.76 -0.53
CA LYS A 173 -15.76 -30.53 -0.03
C LYS A 173 -15.54 -32.03 -0.20
N GLU A 174 -15.04 -32.48 -1.34
CA GLU A 174 -14.76 -33.91 -1.60
C GLU A 174 -13.66 -34.44 -0.66
N VAL A 175 -12.58 -33.68 -0.43
CA VAL A 175 -11.42 -34.15 0.33
C VAL A 175 -11.63 -34.00 1.84
N LEU A 176 -12.25 -32.90 2.29
CA LEU A 176 -12.33 -32.55 3.71
C LEU A 176 -13.74 -32.73 4.30
N GLY A 177 -14.77 -32.83 3.47
CA GLY A 177 -16.17 -32.98 3.92
C GLY A 177 -16.78 -31.70 4.51
N ILE A 178 -16.22 -30.53 4.21
CA ILE A 178 -16.66 -29.22 4.74
C ILE A 178 -17.21 -28.32 3.63
#